data_0eb2cbf5bb3b45f6ca6eb32b65059e8e
#
_entry.id   0eb2cbf5bb3b45f6ca6eb32b65059e8e
#
_cell.length_a   1.000
_cell.length_b   1.000
_cell.length_c   1.000
_cell.angle_alpha   90.00
_cell.angle_beta   90.00
_cell.angle_gamma   90.00
#
_symmetry.space_group_name_H-M   'P 1'
#
loop_
_entity.id
_entity.type
_entity.pdbx_description
1 polymer ?
#
loop_
_entity_poly.entity_id
_entity_poly.type
_entity_poly.pdbx_seq_one_letter_code
_entity_poly.pdbx_strand_id
1 'polypeptide(L)'
;MSLYGALNIGVAGLDATSAALSATSSNIANVNTVGYKDETANFETFLNTPGLSSNSSAGVSALITQDVTAQGLPISTSSPTDLSISGNGFFVVATNTSPTANQEYTRAGSFTPDASGNLKNAAGLYLLGWKLDPQGNIPTNASDVSLVNVSNLAGKAQPSTSISLQANLQSSSTVDATYTPGDMTSGTVSPDFTRTLNVYDSQGAIQPVTFSFIKTAANTWAYEASYAGSASNLTAAGPIAQGTLAFNPDGTLANVNGASPASGTFNMTIPWNTATSGLSPQTIKISMGDVNSSDGLSQFDTPSTLSSTIDGSAFGSVTGVTVSQDGTVTAQFSNGLSQNVYKIPLATFTSPDNLAQVNGDAYIVTNNSGVANINLADAGSAGAINSQTLEGSTVDLATEFTNLITTQRAYSAAARIVTTADQMLAQLENLPTQ
;
A
#
# COMPACT_ATOMS: atom_id res chain seq x y z
N MET A 1 -63.65 3.14 -16.72
CA MET A 1 -62.83 2.61 -15.57
C MET A 1 -63.78 2.28 -14.45
N SER A 2 -63.66 1.09 -13.84
CA SER A 2 -64.42 0.78 -12.64
C SER A 2 -63.89 1.59 -11.47
N LEU A 3 -64.76 1.96 -10.50
CA LEU A 3 -64.37 2.71 -9.31
C LEU A 3 -63.26 2.01 -8.51
N TYR A 4 -63.32 0.68 -8.46
CA TYR A 4 -62.23 -0.17 -7.91
C TYR A 4 -60.91 -0.09 -8.69
N GLY A 5 -60.98 0.11 -10.02
CA GLY A 5 -59.77 0.34 -10.81
C GLY A 5 -59.09 1.65 -10.48
N ALA A 6 -59.86 2.74 -10.24
CA ALA A 6 -59.33 4.01 -9.82
C ALA A 6 -58.70 3.96 -8.42
N LEU A 7 -59.35 3.21 -7.49
CA LEU A 7 -58.80 2.97 -6.15
C LEU A 7 -57.48 2.23 -6.19
N ASN A 8 -57.37 1.12 -6.96
CA ASN A 8 -56.17 0.35 -7.09
C ASN A 8 -55.02 1.14 -7.73
N ILE A 9 -55.28 1.96 -8.76
CA ILE A 9 -54.30 2.85 -9.36
C ILE A 9 -53.82 3.90 -8.34
N GLY A 10 -54.73 4.43 -7.51
CA GLY A 10 -54.40 5.39 -6.46
C GLY A 10 -53.51 4.78 -5.38
N VAL A 11 -53.78 3.54 -4.95
CA VAL A 11 -53.00 2.79 -3.97
C VAL A 11 -51.61 2.48 -4.56
N ALA A 12 -51.52 1.96 -5.79
CA ALA A 12 -50.25 1.72 -6.45
C ALA A 12 -49.41 3.00 -6.59
N GLY A 13 -50.06 4.15 -6.85
CA GLY A 13 -49.38 5.45 -6.86
C GLY A 13 -48.85 5.88 -5.49
N LEU A 14 -49.62 5.61 -4.41
CA LEU A 14 -49.16 5.86 -3.04
C LEU A 14 -47.96 4.97 -2.69
N ASP A 15 -47.98 3.69 -2.99
CA ASP A 15 -46.89 2.77 -2.72
C ASP A 15 -45.61 3.18 -3.48
N ALA A 16 -45.72 3.47 -4.77
CA ALA A 16 -44.60 3.89 -5.60
C ALA A 16 -44.00 5.24 -5.14
N THR A 17 -44.85 6.25 -4.80
CA THR A 17 -44.35 7.52 -4.28
C THR A 17 -43.81 7.41 -2.86
N SER A 18 -44.31 6.50 -2.02
CA SER A 18 -43.75 6.19 -0.70
C SER A 18 -42.34 5.57 -0.82
N ALA A 19 -42.13 4.65 -1.74
CA ALA A 19 -40.81 4.09 -2.02
C ALA A 19 -39.83 5.17 -2.49
N ALA A 20 -40.24 6.05 -3.40
CA ALA A 20 -39.42 7.17 -3.84
C ALA A 20 -39.10 8.17 -2.71
N LEU A 21 -40.04 8.43 -1.82
CA LEU A 21 -39.80 9.29 -0.64
C LEU A 21 -38.81 8.66 0.32
N SER A 22 -38.87 7.34 0.50
CA SER A 22 -37.91 6.58 1.32
C SER A 22 -36.49 6.66 0.74
N ALA A 23 -36.30 6.45 -0.57
CA ALA A 23 -35.04 6.57 -1.25
C ALA A 23 -34.44 7.98 -1.11
N THR A 24 -35.23 9.02 -1.40
CA THR A 24 -34.82 10.42 -1.22
C THR A 24 -34.42 10.72 0.23
N SER A 25 -35.17 10.20 1.21
CA SER A 25 -34.85 10.39 2.63
C SER A 25 -33.55 9.67 3.02
N SER A 26 -33.33 8.47 2.50
CA SER A 26 -32.08 7.70 2.64
C SER A 26 -30.89 8.48 2.06
N ASN A 27 -31.03 9.03 0.85
CA ASN A 27 -30.01 9.85 0.21
C ASN A 27 -29.65 11.07 1.05
N ILE A 28 -30.63 11.84 1.51
CA ILE A 28 -30.42 13.01 2.35
C ILE A 28 -29.69 12.64 3.66
N ALA A 29 -30.08 11.53 4.30
CA ALA A 29 -29.45 11.08 5.53
C ALA A 29 -27.97 10.68 5.32
N ASN A 30 -27.61 10.15 4.13
CA ASN A 30 -26.30 9.62 3.82
C ASN A 30 -25.41 10.56 2.97
N VAL A 31 -25.75 11.85 2.87
CA VAL A 31 -24.97 12.83 2.10
C VAL A 31 -23.51 12.96 2.57
N ASN A 32 -23.23 12.72 3.85
CA ASN A 32 -21.90 12.77 4.44
C ASN A 32 -21.28 11.37 4.65
N THR A 33 -21.92 10.32 4.17
CA THR A 33 -21.43 8.94 4.32
C THR A 33 -20.41 8.65 3.23
N VAL A 34 -19.21 8.22 3.62
CA VAL A 34 -18.10 7.91 2.69
C VAL A 34 -18.45 6.72 1.82
N GLY A 35 -18.35 6.91 0.51
CA GLY A 35 -18.61 5.84 -0.48
C GLY A 35 -20.08 5.52 -0.72
N TYR A 36 -21.00 6.26 -0.12
CA TYR A 36 -22.43 6.07 -0.36
C TYR A 36 -22.81 6.39 -1.81
N LYS A 37 -23.66 5.57 -2.38
CA LYS A 37 -24.23 5.74 -3.72
C LYS A 37 -25.70 6.07 -3.60
N ASP A 38 -26.15 7.09 -4.33
CA ASP A 38 -27.52 7.54 -4.29
C ASP A 38 -28.49 6.50 -4.87
N GLU A 39 -29.65 6.42 -4.22
CA GLU A 39 -30.77 5.59 -4.62
C GLU A 39 -31.70 6.39 -5.52
N THR A 40 -32.02 5.86 -6.69
CA THR A 40 -32.97 6.47 -7.63
C THR A 40 -34.22 5.62 -7.77
N ALA A 41 -35.39 6.24 -7.64
CA ALA A 41 -36.66 5.59 -7.86
C ALA A 41 -37.08 5.69 -9.33
N ASN A 42 -37.06 4.59 -10.04
CA ASN A 42 -37.53 4.46 -11.42
C ASN A 42 -39.00 3.98 -11.44
N PHE A 43 -39.88 4.78 -12.04
CA PHE A 43 -41.30 4.48 -12.11
C PHE A 43 -41.60 3.67 -13.40
N GLU A 44 -42.25 2.52 -13.23
CA GLU A 44 -42.66 1.64 -14.32
C GLU A 44 -44.18 1.50 -14.35
N THR A 45 -44.76 1.45 -15.56
CA THR A 45 -46.18 1.23 -15.73
C THR A 45 -46.50 -0.25 -15.59
N PHE A 46 -47.45 -0.58 -14.71
CA PHE A 46 -47.95 -1.95 -14.53
C PHE A 46 -49.14 -2.21 -15.47
N LEU A 47 -49.05 -3.25 -16.30
CA LEU A 47 -50.12 -3.66 -17.23
C LEU A 47 -50.79 -4.92 -16.75
N ASN A 48 -52.13 -4.90 -16.61
CA ASN A 48 -52.88 -6.00 -15.99
C ASN A 48 -53.23 -7.15 -16.97
N THR A 49 -53.09 -7.01 -18.30
CA THR A 49 -53.34 -8.12 -19.24
C THR A 49 -52.56 -7.96 -20.54
N PRO A 50 -51.84 -8.97 -21.00
CA PRO A 50 -51.33 -9.01 -22.37
C PRO A 50 -52.47 -9.51 -23.32
N GLY A 51 -53.31 -8.60 -23.79
CA GLY A 51 -54.40 -8.90 -24.73
C GLY A 51 -54.60 -7.81 -25.75
N LEU A 52 -54.78 -8.20 -27.01
CA LEU A 52 -54.73 -7.41 -28.24
C LEU A 52 -55.75 -6.27 -28.42
N SER A 53 -56.58 -5.92 -27.43
CA SER A 53 -57.68 -4.96 -27.68
C SER A 53 -58.04 -3.98 -26.56
N SER A 54 -57.38 -3.98 -25.39
CA SER A 54 -57.50 -2.91 -24.40
C SER A 54 -56.34 -2.90 -23.42
N ASN A 55 -55.40 -1.96 -23.60
CA ASN A 55 -54.37 -1.65 -22.60
C ASN A 55 -55.04 -0.96 -21.40
N SER A 56 -55.33 -1.71 -20.36
CA SER A 56 -55.74 -1.14 -19.09
C SER A 56 -54.51 -1.03 -18.20
N SER A 57 -54.02 0.19 -17.94
CA SER A 57 -53.00 0.46 -16.95
C SER A 57 -53.52 0.04 -15.57
N ALA A 58 -52.82 -0.87 -14.88
CA ALA A 58 -53.21 -1.33 -13.52
C ALA A 58 -52.55 -0.47 -12.42
N GLY A 59 -51.73 0.48 -12.79
CA GLY A 59 -51.05 1.38 -11.86
C GLY A 59 -49.58 1.61 -12.24
N VAL A 60 -48.82 2.05 -11.24
CA VAL A 60 -47.38 2.32 -11.31
C VAL A 60 -46.65 1.52 -10.23
N SER A 61 -45.46 1.04 -10.51
CA SER A 61 -44.53 0.47 -9.54
C SER A 61 -43.27 1.32 -9.54
N ALA A 62 -42.62 1.45 -8.39
CA ALA A 62 -41.29 2.05 -8.28
C ALA A 62 -40.26 0.95 -8.08
N LEU A 63 -39.21 0.97 -8.90
CA LEU A 63 -38.01 0.16 -8.76
C LEU A 63 -36.91 1.08 -8.23
N ILE A 64 -36.38 0.76 -7.04
CA ILE A 64 -35.22 1.48 -6.48
C ILE A 64 -33.95 0.85 -7.07
N THR A 65 -33.13 1.68 -7.68
CA THR A 65 -31.84 1.29 -8.26
C THR A 65 -30.74 2.21 -7.70
N GLN A 66 -29.54 1.68 -7.60
CA GLN A 66 -28.33 2.44 -7.28
C GLN A 66 -27.39 2.43 -8.50
N ASP A 67 -26.81 3.58 -8.83
CA ASP A 67 -25.67 3.66 -9.74
C ASP A 67 -24.37 3.50 -8.93
N VAL A 68 -23.97 2.25 -8.69
CA VAL A 68 -22.78 1.95 -7.90
C VAL A 68 -21.48 2.30 -8.64
N THR A 69 -21.57 2.56 -9.95
CA THR A 69 -20.44 2.97 -10.78
C THR A 69 -20.21 4.48 -10.77
N ALA A 70 -21.22 5.28 -10.42
CA ALA A 70 -21.08 6.71 -10.28
C ALA A 70 -19.98 7.04 -9.25
N GLN A 71 -19.06 7.92 -9.61
CA GLN A 71 -17.95 8.28 -8.76
C GLN A 71 -18.27 9.55 -7.96
N GLY A 72 -18.13 9.46 -6.62
CA GLY A 72 -18.24 10.61 -5.73
C GLY A 72 -17.01 11.50 -5.80
N LEU A 73 -17.14 12.75 -5.34
CA LEU A 73 -16.02 13.69 -5.31
C LEU A 73 -14.96 13.23 -4.28
N PRO A 74 -13.66 13.26 -4.64
CA PRO A 74 -12.59 12.90 -3.72
C PRO A 74 -12.45 13.97 -2.62
N ILE A 75 -12.38 13.51 -1.37
CA ILE A 75 -12.17 14.32 -0.16
C ILE A 75 -10.78 14.03 0.37
N SER A 76 -9.90 15.03 0.43
CA SER A 76 -8.54 14.87 0.96
C SER A 76 -8.54 14.69 2.47
N THR A 77 -7.71 13.79 2.98
CA THR A 77 -7.52 13.50 4.41
C THR A 77 -6.04 13.50 4.77
N SER A 78 -5.73 13.45 6.06
CA SER A 78 -4.36 13.35 6.56
C SER A 78 -3.92 11.91 6.86
N SER A 79 -4.83 10.95 6.80
CA SER A 79 -4.54 9.54 7.10
C SER A 79 -3.98 8.83 5.86
N PRO A 80 -2.80 8.22 5.91
CA PRO A 80 -2.24 7.48 4.77
C PRO A 80 -2.97 6.19 4.44
N THR A 81 -3.85 5.71 5.34
CA THR A 81 -4.67 4.52 5.17
C THR A 81 -6.10 4.82 4.70
N ASP A 82 -6.44 6.10 4.55
CA ASP A 82 -7.66 6.52 3.87
C ASP A 82 -7.43 6.39 2.36
N LEU A 83 -8.28 5.63 1.71
CA LEU A 83 -8.13 5.23 0.32
C LEU A 83 -9.39 5.58 -0.48
N SER A 84 -9.23 6.03 -1.70
CA SER A 84 -10.31 6.15 -2.68
C SER A 84 -9.93 5.48 -3.99
N ILE A 85 -10.93 5.08 -4.77
CA ILE A 85 -10.72 4.49 -6.09
C ILE A 85 -11.07 5.54 -7.14
N SER A 86 -10.14 5.80 -8.05
CA SER A 86 -10.38 6.61 -9.26
C SER A 86 -10.62 5.69 -10.44
N GLY A 87 -11.85 5.63 -10.93
CA GLY A 87 -12.27 4.70 -11.97
C GLY A 87 -13.05 3.50 -11.43
N ASN A 88 -13.05 2.40 -12.19
CA ASN A 88 -13.86 1.22 -11.90
C ASN A 88 -13.22 0.31 -10.85
N GLY A 89 -14.05 -0.32 -10.02
CA GLY A 89 -13.62 -1.33 -9.05
C GLY A 89 -14.10 -1.05 -7.64
N PHE A 90 -13.91 -2.02 -6.76
CA PHE A 90 -14.29 -2.00 -5.35
C PHE A 90 -13.15 -2.57 -4.53
N PHE A 91 -12.96 -2.08 -3.32
CA PHE A 91 -12.11 -2.74 -2.34
C PHE A 91 -12.71 -4.09 -1.95
N VAL A 92 -11.85 -5.10 -1.86
CA VAL A 92 -12.24 -6.42 -1.36
C VAL A 92 -12.10 -6.41 0.15
N VAL A 93 -13.17 -6.71 0.86
CA VAL A 93 -13.22 -6.66 2.32
C VAL A 93 -13.80 -7.95 2.89
N ALA A 94 -13.56 -8.21 4.16
CA ALA A 94 -14.09 -9.34 4.91
C ALA A 94 -14.91 -8.86 6.11
N THR A 95 -15.96 -9.61 6.44
CA THR A 95 -16.83 -9.29 7.59
C THR A 95 -16.18 -9.55 8.94
N ASN A 96 -15.15 -10.41 8.97
CA ASN A 96 -14.42 -10.76 10.19
C ASN A 96 -12.99 -11.22 9.86
N THR A 97 -12.21 -11.55 10.88
CA THR A 97 -10.80 -11.96 10.75
C THR A 97 -10.60 -13.46 10.47
N SER A 98 -11.67 -14.22 10.24
CA SER A 98 -11.56 -15.66 9.93
C SER A 98 -11.06 -15.88 8.50
N PRO A 99 -10.22 -16.89 8.25
CA PRO A 99 -9.81 -17.27 6.88
C PRO A 99 -10.98 -17.68 5.97
N THR A 100 -12.13 -18.04 6.55
CA THR A 100 -13.37 -18.42 5.83
C THR A 100 -14.41 -17.30 5.83
N ALA A 101 -14.02 -16.04 6.15
CA ALA A 101 -14.94 -14.92 6.14
C ALA A 101 -15.50 -14.67 4.74
N ASN A 102 -16.78 -14.28 4.69
CA ASN A 102 -17.40 -13.89 3.44
C ASN A 102 -16.71 -12.63 2.92
N GLN A 103 -16.41 -12.63 1.64
CA GLN A 103 -15.90 -11.45 0.95
C GLN A 103 -17.07 -10.55 0.56
N GLU A 104 -16.90 -9.29 0.84
CA GLU A 104 -17.78 -8.20 0.46
C GLU A 104 -16.96 -7.15 -0.30
N TYR A 105 -17.65 -6.24 -0.96
CA TYR A 105 -17.05 -5.25 -1.85
C TYR A 105 -17.53 -3.87 -1.46
N THR A 106 -16.63 -2.90 -1.33
CA THR A 106 -17.02 -1.56 -0.88
C THR A 106 -16.23 -0.46 -1.59
N ARG A 107 -16.82 0.73 -1.67
CA ARG A 107 -16.12 1.98 -2.04
C ARG A 107 -15.70 2.79 -0.81
N ALA A 108 -16.18 2.43 0.38
CA ALA A 108 -15.86 3.10 1.64
C ALA A 108 -14.43 2.75 2.09
N GLY A 109 -13.49 3.63 1.83
CA GLY A 109 -12.06 3.43 2.04
C GLY A 109 -11.47 4.08 3.30
N SER A 110 -12.27 4.42 4.31
CA SER A 110 -11.81 4.98 5.60
C SER A 110 -11.22 3.88 6.49
N PHE A 111 -10.03 3.37 6.14
CA PHE A 111 -9.40 2.28 6.87
C PHE A 111 -8.51 2.79 8.00
N THR A 112 -8.70 2.21 9.20
CA THR A 112 -7.87 2.46 10.37
C THR A 112 -7.36 1.13 10.94
N PRO A 113 -6.12 1.06 11.47
CA PRO A 113 -5.63 -0.16 12.10
C PRO A 113 -6.40 -0.45 13.41
N ASP A 114 -6.85 -1.68 13.59
CA ASP A 114 -7.41 -2.17 14.84
C ASP A 114 -6.30 -2.47 15.87
N ALA A 115 -6.66 -2.96 17.08
CA ALA A 115 -5.70 -3.31 18.12
C ALA A 115 -4.70 -4.41 17.70
N SER A 116 -5.03 -5.21 16.70
CA SER A 116 -4.16 -6.25 16.13
C SER A 116 -3.39 -5.76 14.90
N GLY A 117 -3.66 -4.51 14.45
CA GLY A 117 -3.03 -3.89 13.29
C GLY A 117 -3.69 -4.21 11.94
N ASN A 118 -4.85 -4.86 11.91
CA ASN A 118 -5.58 -5.09 10.68
C ASN A 118 -6.30 -3.81 10.25
N LEU A 119 -6.27 -3.49 8.97
CA LEU A 119 -6.99 -2.34 8.42
C LEU A 119 -8.48 -2.62 8.38
N LYS A 120 -9.25 -1.82 9.11
CA LYS A 120 -10.69 -1.94 9.28
C LYS A 120 -11.37 -0.61 8.98
N ASN A 121 -12.47 -0.63 8.22
CA ASN A 121 -13.25 0.58 7.95
C ASN A 121 -14.25 0.91 9.07
N ALA A 122 -14.92 2.07 8.97
CA ALA A 122 -15.90 2.54 9.96
C ALA A 122 -17.10 1.58 10.12
N ALA A 123 -17.45 0.81 9.08
CA ALA A 123 -18.52 -0.19 9.12
C ALA A 123 -18.10 -1.51 9.79
N GLY A 124 -16.81 -1.67 10.08
CA GLY A 124 -16.31 -2.88 10.72
C GLY A 124 -15.76 -3.92 9.76
N LEU A 125 -15.63 -3.61 8.48
CA LEU A 125 -15.14 -4.51 7.44
C LEU A 125 -13.61 -4.39 7.35
N TYR A 126 -12.95 -5.53 7.18
CA TYR A 126 -11.49 -5.65 7.12
C TYR A 126 -10.99 -5.66 5.69
N LEU A 127 -10.00 -4.82 5.38
CA LEU A 127 -9.40 -4.77 4.05
C LEU A 127 -8.61 -6.04 3.75
N LEU A 128 -8.85 -6.61 2.57
CA LEU A 128 -8.11 -7.75 2.04
C LEU A 128 -7.09 -7.30 0.99
N GLY A 129 -5.97 -8.00 0.95
CA GLY A 129 -4.91 -7.77 -0.03
C GLY A 129 -4.03 -8.99 -0.21
N TRP A 130 -3.20 -8.98 -1.24
CA TRP A 130 -2.17 -9.98 -1.45
C TRP A 130 -0.96 -9.66 -0.59
N LYS A 131 -0.58 -10.60 0.27
CA LYS A 131 0.68 -10.49 1.00
C LYS A 131 1.83 -10.76 0.03
N LEU A 132 2.76 -9.81 -0.06
CA LEU A 132 3.92 -9.92 -0.93
C LEU A 132 5.01 -10.80 -0.30
N ASP A 133 5.75 -11.51 -1.15
CA ASP A 133 6.96 -12.20 -0.72
C ASP A 133 8.11 -11.19 -0.45
N PRO A 134 9.25 -11.61 0.12
CA PRO A 134 10.39 -10.72 0.36
C PRO A 134 10.96 -10.07 -0.90
N GLN A 135 10.67 -10.61 -2.09
CA GLN A 135 11.08 -10.10 -3.39
C GLN A 135 10.05 -9.12 -3.98
N GLY A 136 8.88 -8.97 -3.35
CA GLY A 136 7.81 -8.08 -3.77
C GLY A 136 6.84 -8.68 -4.78
N ASN A 137 6.84 -10.01 -4.97
CA ASN A 137 5.92 -10.68 -5.87
C ASN A 137 4.58 -10.99 -5.18
N ILE A 138 3.50 -10.96 -5.96
CA ILE A 138 2.16 -11.38 -5.52
C ILE A 138 2.07 -12.92 -5.50
N PRO A 139 1.15 -13.51 -4.70
CA PRO A 139 0.87 -14.94 -4.75
C PRO A 139 0.48 -15.41 -6.16
N THR A 140 0.83 -16.63 -6.51
CA THR A 140 0.49 -17.24 -7.82
C THR A 140 -1.01 -17.42 -8.03
N ASN A 141 -1.78 -17.54 -6.94
CA ASN A 141 -3.23 -17.62 -6.98
C ASN A 141 -3.83 -16.25 -6.61
N ALA A 142 -4.46 -15.58 -7.57
CA ALA A 142 -5.09 -14.27 -7.39
C ALA A 142 -6.26 -14.28 -6.36
N SER A 143 -6.84 -15.45 -6.07
CA SER A 143 -7.90 -15.58 -5.04
C SER A 143 -7.34 -15.66 -3.62
N ASP A 144 -6.03 -15.77 -3.45
CA ASP A 144 -5.38 -15.95 -2.15
C ASP A 144 -5.13 -14.59 -1.46
N VAL A 145 -6.23 -13.88 -1.20
CA VAL A 145 -6.21 -12.61 -0.48
C VAL A 145 -6.21 -12.85 1.03
N SER A 146 -5.51 -12.03 1.77
CA SER A 146 -5.38 -12.07 3.22
C SER A 146 -5.66 -10.71 3.83
N LEU A 147 -5.92 -10.68 5.14
CA LEU A 147 -6.08 -9.42 5.88
C LEU A 147 -4.83 -8.55 5.74
N VAL A 148 -5.02 -7.28 5.40
CA VAL A 148 -3.93 -6.31 5.38
C VAL A 148 -3.64 -5.89 6.81
N ASN A 149 -2.49 -6.34 7.33
CA ASN A 149 -2.02 -6.04 8.69
C ASN A 149 -0.78 -5.15 8.64
N VAL A 150 -0.85 -3.99 9.29
CA VAL A 150 0.21 -2.98 9.25
C VAL A 150 1.03 -2.87 10.53
N SER A 151 0.61 -3.52 11.63
CA SER A 151 1.30 -3.45 12.92
C SER A 151 2.17 -4.67 13.21
N ASN A 152 1.81 -5.83 12.66
CA ASN A 152 2.57 -7.07 12.88
C ASN A 152 3.61 -7.30 11.77
N LEU A 153 4.18 -6.21 11.26
CA LEU A 153 5.28 -6.27 10.32
C LEU A 153 6.58 -6.42 11.11
N ALA A 154 7.31 -7.49 10.83
CA ALA A 154 8.61 -7.70 11.43
C ALA A 154 9.52 -6.52 11.10
N GLY A 155 10.20 -5.99 12.10
CA GLY A 155 11.22 -4.98 11.87
C GLY A 155 12.28 -5.50 10.90
N LYS A 156 12.91 -4.61 10.18
CA LYS A 156 13.89 -4.97 9.15
C LYS A 156 15.27 -4.42 9.51
N ALA A 157 16.26 -5.29 9.41
CA ALA A 157 17.67 -4.93 9.36
C ALA A 157 18.20 -5.23 7.95
N GLN A 158 19.21 -4.51 7.54
CA GLN A 158 19.90 -4.78 6.29
C GLN A 158 21.39 -4.97 6.57
N PRO A 159 21.96 -6.18 6.34
CA PRO A 159 23.39 -6.38 6.47
C PRO A 159 24.13 -5.51 5.45
N SER A 160 25.30 -5.03 5.83
CA SER A 160 26.18 -4.33 4.89
C SER A 160 26.66 -5.30 3.81
N THR A 161 26.47 -4.95 2.55
CA THR A 161 26.93 -5.71 1.38
C THR A 161 27.93 -4.93 0.54
N SER A 162 27.97 -3.60 0.69
CA SER A 162 28.86 -2.71 -0.03
C SER A 162 29.33 -1.56 0.84
N ILE A 163 30.59 -1.21 0.73
CA ILE A 163 31.22 -0.02 1.33
C ILE A 163 31.97 0.72 0.24
N SER A 164 31.66 2.00 0.07
CA SER A 164 32.44 2.89 -0.78
C SER A 164 33.30 3.79 0.10
N LEU A 165 34.61 3.79 -0.13
CA LEU A 165 35.57 4.58 0.60
C LEU A 165 36.07 5.73 -0.27
N GLN A 166 36.10 6.92 0.31
CA GLN A 166 36.72 8.10 -0.28
C GLN A 166 37.74 8.63 0.72
N ALA A 167 39.02 8.59 0.36
CA ALA A 167 40.09 8.98 1.26
C ALA A 167 41.24 9.68 0.53
N ASN A 168 41.93 10.56 1.24
CA ASN A 168 43.24 11.01 0.88
C ASN A 168 44.28 10.40 1.84
N LEU A 169 45.35 9.83 1.30
CA LEU A 169 46.49 9.33 2.05
C LEU A 169 47.67 10.33 1.84
N GLN A 170 48.22 10.85 2.92
CA GLN A 170 49.24 11.91 2.82
C GLN A 170 50.51 11.43 2.12
N SER A 171 50.82 11.99 0.98
CA SER A 171 51.98 11.54 0.13
C SER A 171 53.33 11.72 0.79
N SER A 172 53.45 12.68 1.75
CA SER A 172 54.66 12.95 2.52
C SER A 172 54.86 12.02 3.73
N SER A 173 53.96 11.08 4.00
CA SER A 173 54.18 10.07 5.06
C SER A 173 55.49 9.31 4.86
N THR A 174 56.11 8.92 5.98
CA THR A 174 57.38 8.16 5.97
C THR A 174 57.16 6.77 5.44
N VAL A 175 58.14 6.30 4.65
CA VAL A 175 58.09 4.91 4.13
C VAL A 175 58.54 3.95 5.22
N ASP A 176 57.71 2.95 5.55
CA ASP A 176 58.11 1.83 6.38
C ASP A 176 58.30 0.56 5.48
N ALA A 177 59.56 0.29 5.16
CA ALA A 177 59.94 -0.84 4.37
C ALA A 177 59.98 -2.16 5.17
N THR A 178 59.76 -2.13 6.49
CA THR A 178 59.82 -3.31 7.37
C THR A 178 58.46 -3.97 7.56
N TYR A 179 57.38 -3.26 7.13
CA TYR A 179 56.02 -3.76 7.27
C TYR A 179 55.84 -5.13 6.61
N THR A 180 55.23 -6.05 7.34
CA THR A 180 54.70 -7.35 6.81
C THR A 180 53.19 -7.44 7.05
N PRO A 181 52.46 -8.13 6.16
CA PRO A 181 51.02 -8.27 6.28
C PRO A 181 50.60 -8.85 7.65
N GLY A 182 49.73 -8.13 8.38
CA GLY A 182 49.26 -8.45 9.70
C GLY A 182 49.90 -7.63 10.82
N ASP A 183 51.00 -6.88 10.56
CA ASP A 183 51.74 -6.14 11.57
C ASP A 183 50.94 -4.94 12.16
N MET A 184 50.08 -4.30 11.35
CA MET A 184 49.22 -3.22 11.84
C MET A 184 48.13 -3.79 12.76
N THR A 185 47.51 -4.90 12.43
CA THR A 185 46.48 -5.56 13.27
C THR A 185 47.06 -6.15 14.54
N SER A 186 48.28 -6.68 14.50
CA SER A 186 48.97 -7.20 15.71
C SER A 186 49.54 -6.10 16.61
N GLY A 187 49.62 -4.87 16.11
CA GLY A 187 50.24 -3.74 16.81
C GLY A 187 51.75 -3.73 16.78
N THR A 188 52.40 -4.54 15.92
CA THR A 188 53.85 -4.60 15.75
C THR A 188 54.35 -3.33 15.05
N VAL A 189 53.57 -2.83 14.10
CA VAL A 189 53.83 -1.58 13.36
C VAL A 189 52.65 -0.63 13.54
N SER A 190 52.95 0.66 13.79
CA SER A 190 51.91 1.70 13.89
C SER A 190 51.50 2.18 12.50
N PRO A 191 50.23 2.16 12.13
CA PRO A 191 49.77 2.68 10.87
C PRO A 191 49.88 4.19 10.77
N ASP A 192 50.12 4.72 9.55
CA ASP A 192 50.11 6.16 9.27
C ASP A 192 48.72 6.78 9.42
N PHE A 193 47.68 6.01 9.10
CA PHE A 193 46.29 6.44 9.18
C PHE A 193 45.34 5.28 9.50
N THR A 194 44.37 5.54 10.39
CA THR A 194 43.35 4.58 10.77
C THR A 194 41.97 5.20 10.78
N ARG A 195 40.96 4.40 10.42
CA ARG A 195 39.55 4.79 10.56
C ARG A 195 38.66 3.59 10.86
N THR A 196 37.87 3.69 11.92
CA THR A 196 36.86 2.68 12.24
C THR A 196 35.53 3.02 11.57
N LEU A 197 34.93 2.04 10.91
CA LEU A 197 33.65 2.11 10.23
C LEU A 197 32.69 1.15 10.91
N ASN A 198 31.43 1.53 10.99
CA ASN A 198 30.37 0.69 11.54
C ASN A 198 29.69 -0.05 10.41
N VAL A 199 29.89 -1.34 10.33
CA VAL A 199 29.12 -2.23 9.42
C VAL A 199 28.00 -2.89 10.17
N TYR A 200 26.95 -3.31 9.46
CA TYR A 200 25.79 -3.96 10.05
C TYR A 200 25.81 -5.45 9.69
N ASP A 201 25.58 -6.30 10.66
CA ASP A 201 25.46 -7.73 10.46
C ASP A 201 24.04 -8.13 10.01
N SER A 202 23.81 -9.44 9.80
CA SER A 202 22.50 -9.94 9.36
C SER A 202 21.39 -9.80 10.40
N GLN A 203 21.72 -9.51 11.66
CA GLN A 203 20.77 -9.25 12.75
C GLN A 203 20.57 -7.75 12.99
N GLY A 204 21.31 -6.89 12.25
CA GLY A 204 21.24 -5.43 12.35
C GLY A 204 22.05 -4.85 13.49
N ALA A 205 22.93 -5.63 14.11
CA ALA A 205 23.84 -5.12 15.10
C ALA A 205 25.04 -4.43 14.44
N ILE A 206 25.53 -3.37 15.10
CA ILE A 206 26.68 -2.61 14.62
C ILE A 206 27.95 -3.38 14.94
N GLN A 207 28.76 -3.62 13.94
CA GLN A 207 30.04 -4.30 14.02
C GLN A 207 31.17 -3.33 13.58
N PRO A 208 32.09 -2.97 14.49
CA PRO A 208 33.15 -2.01 14.15
C PRO A 208 34.28 -2.70 13.36
N VAL A 209 34.61 -2.16 12.20
CA VAL A 209 35.73 -2.58 11.36
C VAL A 209 36.69 -1.42 11.20
N THR A 210 37.96 -1.62 11.55
CA THR A 210 39.00 -0.61 11.46
C THR A 210 39.84 -0.84 10.20
N PHE A 211 39.89 0.16 9.34
CA PHE A 211 40.81 0.23 8.21
C PHE A 211 42.08 0.99 8.64
N SER A 212 43.23 0.38 8.44
CA SER A 212 44.56 0.90 8.73
C SER A 212 45.38 0.97 7.45
N PHE A 213 46.13 2.04 7.27
CA PHE A 213 46.93 2.30 6.09
C PHE A 213 48.34 2.66 6.49
N ILE A 214 49.34 2.13 5.76
CA ILE A 214 50.77 2.43 5.96
C ILE A 214 51.47 2.55 4.62
N LYS A 215 52.38 3.54 4.49
CA LYS A 215 53.17 3.70 3.28
C LYS A 215 54.38 2.77 3.27
N THR A 216 54.45 1.88 2.27
CA THR A 216 55.51 0.87 2.18
C THR A 216 56.57 1.19 1.14
N ALA A 217 56.27 2.01 0.12
CA ALA A 217 57.18 2.49 -0.88
C ALA A 217 56.66 3.79 -1.53
N ALA A 218 57.43 4.36 -2.43
CA ALA A 218 56.98 5.50 -3.24
C ALA A 218 55.70 5.07 -4.01
N ASN A 219 54.63 5.85 -3.87
CA ASN A 219 53.29 5.63 -4.47
C ASN A 219 52.67 4.27 -4.16
N THR A 220 53.13 3.59 -3.09
CA THR A 220 52.64 2.30 -2.68
C THR A 220 52.30 2.29 -1.19
N TRP A 221 51.10 1.85 -0.88
CA TRP A 221 50.61 1.71 0.47
C TRP A 221 50.14 0.29 0.72
N ALA A 222 50.22 -0.15 1.98
CA ALA A 222 49.48 -1.34 2.44
C ALA A 222 48.26 -0.93 3.23
N TYR A 223 47.24 -1.75 3.16
CA TYR A 223 46.07 -1.62 4.02
C TYR A 223 45.75 -2.90 4.76
N GLU A 224 45.21 -2.79 5.95
CA GLU A 224 44.59 -3.86 6.71
C GLU A 224 43.21 -3.43 7.19
N ALA A 225 42.26 -4.34 7.10
CA ALA A 225 40.97 -4.20 7.75
C ALA A 225 40.91 -5.22 8.91
N SER A 226 40.62 -4.75 10.11
CA SER A 226 40.53 -5.59 11.31
C SER A 226 39.18 -5.40 11.98
N TYR A 227 38.66 -6.46 12.61
CA TYR A 227 37.46 -6.36 13.42
C TYR A 227 37.84 -5.84 14.80
N ALA A 228 37.28 -4.70 15.19
CA ALA A 228 37.59 -4.04 16.46
C ALA A 228 36.70 -4.51 17.64
N GLY A 229 35.82 -5.50 17.43
CA GLY A 229 35.00 -6.12 18.48
C GLY A 229 35.68 -7.31 19.13
N SER A 230 34.89 -8.18 19.77
CA SER A 230 35.43 -9.39 20.44
C SER A 230 35.99 -10.41 19.46
N ALA A 231 37.27 -10.75 19.59
CA ALA A 231 37.95 -11.73 18.73
C ALA A 231 37.28 -13.12 18.75
N SER A 232 36.57 -13.49 19.84
CA SER A 232 35.84 -14.76 19.95
C SER A 232 34.68 -14.87 18.95
N ASN A 233 34.22 -13.76 18.39
CA ASN A 233 33.15 -13.73 17.38
C ASN A 233 33.65 -14.10 15.98
N LEU A 234 34.96 -14.20 15.80
CA LEU A 234 35.59 -14.59 14.54
C LEU A 234 36.13 -16.03 14.60
N THR A 235 36.20 -16.70 13.45
CA THR A 235 36.79 -18.04 13.36
C THR A 235 38.32 -18.01 13.40
N ALA A 236 38.94 -16.85 13.09
CA ALA A 236 40.37 -16.65 13.10
C ALA A 236 40.74 -15.25 13.58
N ALA A 237 41.79 -15.12 14.36
CA ALA A 237 42.38 -13.84 14.71
C ALA A 237 43.22 -13.29 13.56
N GLY A 238 43.25 -11.93 13.44
CA GLY A 238 44.05 -11.26 12.42
C GLY A 238 43.23 -10.33 11.54
N PRO A 239 43.81 -9.76 10.49
CA PRO A 239 43.11 -8.91 9.55
C PRO A 239 42.04 -9.72 8.80
N ILE A 240 40.84 -9.14 8.66
CA ILE A 240 39.74 -9.72 7.86
C ILE A 240 39.91 -9.44 6.36
N ALA A 241 40.71 -8.40 6.03
CA ALA A 241 41.20 -8.16 4.69
C ALA A 241 42.55 -7.40 4.80
N GLN A 242 43.43 -7.63 3.86
CA GLN A 242 44.72 -6.95 3.73
C GLN A 242 45.14 -6.90 2.27
N GLY A 243 46.01 -5.96 1.94
CA GLY A 243 46.54 -5.84 0.59
C GLY A 243 47.30 -4.58 0.34
N THR A 244 47.53 -4.29 -0.94
CA THR A 244 48.34 -3.16 -1.40
C THR A 244 47.52 -2.19 -2.26
N LEU A 245 47.88 -0.92 -2.18
CA LEU A 245 47.35 0.15 -3.01
C LEU A 245 48.50 0.76 -3.81
N ALA A 246 48.33 0.85 -5.10
CA ALA A 246 49.26 1.56 -5.97
C ALA A 246 48.64 2.85 -6.48
N PHE A 247 49.40 3.93 -6.48
CA PHE A 247 48.97 5.25 -6.97
C PHE A 247 49.79 5.65 -8.20
N ASN A 248 49.19 6.41 -9.08
CA ASN A 248 49.88 7.06 -10.20
C ASN A 248 50.72 8.25 -9.70
N PRO A 249 51.68 8.72 -10.50
CA PRO A 249 52.49 9.91 -10.14
C PRO A 249 51.67 11.18 -9.96
N ASP A 250 50.44 11.24 -10.51
CA ASP A 250 49.48 12.35 -10.34
C ASP A 250 48.65 12.25 -9.07
N GLY A 251 48.86 11.21 -8.26
CA GLY A 251 48.13 10.98 -6.99
C GLY A 251 46.80 10.25 -7.12
N THR A 252 46.41 9.85 -8.32
CA THR A 252 45.19 9.02 -8.55
C THR A 252 45.42 7.56 -8.24
N LEU A 253 44.37 6.80 -7.87
CA LEU A 253 44.44 5.38 -7.62
C LEU A 253 44.77 4.62 -8.93
N ALA A 254 45.86 3.83 -8.94
CA ALA A 254 46.24 3.02 -10.09
C ALA A 254 45.70 1.59 -9.99
N ASN A 255 45.77 0.98 -8.82
CA ASN A 255 45.31 -0.40 -8.62
C ASN A 255 45.17 -0.77 -7.14
N VAL A 256 44.29 -1.73 -6.86
CA VAL A 256 44.15 -2.39 -5.56
C VAL A 256 44.54 -3.85 -5.71
N ASN A 257 45.41 -4.34 -4.83
CA ASN A 257 45.87 -5.73 -4.76
C ASN A 257 46.55 -6.27 -6.05
N GLY A 258 47.04 -5.37 -6.89
CA GLY A 258 47.66 -5.80 -8.18
C GLY A 258 46.66 -6.49 -9.12
N ALA A 259 45.36 -6.16 -9.05
CA ALA A 259 44.34 -6.80 -9.88
C ALA A 259 44.60 -6.65 -11.38
N SER A 260 44.28 -7.66 -12.17
CA SER A 260 44.39 -7.64 -13.63
C SER A 260 43.04 -8.10 -14.24
N PRO A 261 42.28 -7.23 -14.93
CA PRO A 261 42.55 -5.80 -15.16
C PRO A 261 42.59 -4.99 -13.86
N ALA A 262 43.23 -3.80 -13.91
CA ALA A 262 43.29 -2.90 -12.76
C ALA A 262 41.90 -2.57 -12.21
N SER A 263 41.73 -2.64 -10.89
CA SER A 263 40.45 -2.45 -10.23
C SER A 263 40.62 -1.66 -8.93
N GLY A 264 39.65 -0.80 -8.63
CA GLY A 264 39.51 -0.14 -7.34
C GLY A 264 38.61 -0.91 -6.36
N THR A 265 38.19 -2.13 -6.67
CA THR A 265 37.27 -2.89 -5.81
C THR A 265 37.83 -4.25 -5.42
N PHE A 266 37.45 -4.70 -4.22
CA PHE A 266 37.72 -6.07 -3.73
C PHE A 266 36.62 -6.54 -2.78
N ASN A 267 36.60 -7.84 -2.49
CA ASN A 267 35.68 -8.41 -1.52
C ASN A 267 36.39 -8.64 -0.19
N MET A 268 35.81 -8.14 0.89
CA MET A 268 36.18 -8.38 2.27
C MET A 268 35.19 -9.37 2.86
N THR A 269 35.67 -10.44 3.48
CA THR A 269 34.82 -11.42 4.17
C THR A 269 35.09 -11.36 5.66
N ILE A 270 34.05 -11.08 6.44
CA ILE A 270 34.09 -11.19 7.90
C ILE A 270 33.76 -12.65 8.26
N PRO A 271 34.74 -13.42 8.77
CA PRO A 271 34.56 -14.85 9.03
C PRO A 271 33.94 -15.05 10.42
N TRP A 272 32.64 -14.73 10.57
CA TRP A 272 31.92 -14.91 11.83
C TRP A 272 32.00 -16.34 12.32
N ASN A 273 32.21 -16.49 13.62
CA ASN A 273 32.10 -17.77 14.30
C ASN A 273 30.63 -18.03 14.68
N THR A 274 29.97 -18.87 13.90
CA THR A 274 28.53 -19.17 14.06
C THR A 274 28.19 -19.71 15.47
N ALA A 275 29.11 -20.44 16.10
CA ALA A 275 28.86 -21.01 17.43
C ALA A 275 28.85 -19.95 18.55
N THR A 276 29.58 -18.85 18.39
CA THR A 276 29.67 -17.79 19.41
C THR A 276 28.86 -16.55 19.06
N SER A 277 28.81 -16.18 17.78
CA SER A 277 28.10 -14.98 17.32
C SER A 277 26.68 -15.25 16.81
N GLY A 278 26.37 -16.51 16.43
CA GLY A 278 25.11 -16.84 15.76
C GLY A 278 25.03 -16.33 14.31
N LEU A 279 26.10 -15.71 13.78
CA LEU A 279 26.14 -15.10 12.46
C LEU A 279 26.81 -16.04 11.44
N SER A 280 26.33 -16.00 10.21
CA SER A 280 27.02 -16.63 9.09
C SER A 280 28.10 -15.70 8.52
N PRO A 281 29.17 -16.22 7.88
CA PRO A 281 30.19 -15.38 7.24
C PRO A 281 29.55 -14.35 6.30
N GLN A 282 30.03 -13.10 6.39
CA GLN A 282 29.48 -11.96 5.67
C GLN A 282 30.53 -11.44 4.67
N THR A 283 30.16 -11.38 3.40
CA THR A 283 31.03 -10.81 2.36
C THR A 283 30.54 -9.43 1.98
N ILE A 284 31.44 -8.44 2.03
CA ILE A 284 31.16 -7.03 1.75
C ILE A 284 32.08 -6.61 0.59
N LYS A 285 31.48 -6.04 -0.46
CA LYS A 285 32.24 -5.44 -1.56
C LYS A 285 32.78 -4.08 -1.12
N ILE A 286 34.09 -3.91 -1.16
CA ILE A 286 34.75 -2.64 -0.87
C ILE A 286 35.09 -1.96 -2.18
N SER A 287 34.66 -0.72 -2.35
CA SER A 287 35.06 0.17 -3.45
C SER A 287 35.95 1.26 -2.91
N MET A 288 37.14 1.39 -3.46
CA MET A 288 38.12 2.43 -3.17
C MET A 288 38.17 3.52 -4.26
N GLY A 289 37.13 3.56 -5.12
CA GLY A 289 37.01 4.46 -6.27
C GLY A 289 37.42 3.82 -7.58
N ASP A 290 37.27 4.58 -8.66
CA ASP A 290 37.66 4.14 -9.98
C ASP A 290 39.16 4.35 -10.20
N VAL A 291 39.80 3.43 -10.91
CA VAL A 291 41.21 3.57 -11.25
C VAL A 291 41.44 4.75 -12.21
N ASN A 292 42.56 5.45 -12.05
CA ASN A 292 42.90 6.68 -12.78
C ASN A 292 41.92 7.82 -12.54
N SER A 293 41.22 7.81 -11.40
CA SER A 293 40.31 8.86 -10.96
C SER A 293 40.64 9.29 -9.52
N SER A 294 40.20 10.47 -9.14
CA SER A 294 40.30 10.99 -7.77
C SER A 294 38.98 10.90 -7.02
N ASP A 295 38.01 10.14 -7.52
CA ASP A 295 36.67 10.00 -6.92
C ASP A 295 36.60 9.04 -5.72
N GLY A 296 37.69 8.32 -5.43
CA GLY A 296 37.82 7.41 -4.30
C GLY A 296 39.05 7.69 -3.46
N LEU A 297 40.00 6.74 -3.45
CA LEU A 297 41.29 6.93 -2.81
C LEU A 297 42.21 7.78 -3.67
N SER A 298 42.91 8.70 -3.03
CA SER A 298 43.91 9.56 -3.64
C SER A 298 45.13 9.69 -2.73
N GLN A 299 46.25 10.12 -3.28
CA GLN A 299 47.50 10.37 -2.56
C GLN A 299 48.01 11.78 -2.86
N PHE A 300 47.60 12.76 -2.06
CA PHE A 300 48.06 14.13 -2.16
C PHE A 300 48.81 14.58 -0.88
N ASP A 301 49.61 15.64 -0.95
CA ASP A 301 50.32 16.17 0.21
C ASP A 301 49.42 17.07 1.08
N THR A 302 48.32 16.48 1.54
CA THR A 302 47.37 17.05 2.50
C THR A 302 47.08 16.01 3.58
N PRO A 303 46.63 16.43 4.78
CA PRO A 303 46.33 15.48 5.86
C PRO A 303 45.40 14.35 5.42
N SER A 304 45.68 13.15 5.90
CA SER A 304 44.85 11.97 5.60
C SER A 304 43.45 12.14 6.14
N THR A 305 42.46 11.84 5.28
CA THR A 305 41.05 11.89 5.60
C THR A 305 40.35 10.64 5.03
N LEU A 306 39.27 10.18 5.66
CA LEU A 306 38.44 9.13 5.11
C LEU A 306 36.95 9.40 5.40
N SER A 307 36.16 9.36 4.36
CA SER A 307 34.70 9.25 4.41
C SER A 307 34.23 7.93 3.81
N SER A 308 33.06 7.47 4.18
CA SER A 308 32.51 6.21 3.67
C SER A 308 31.01 6.26 3.53
N THR A 309 30.49 5.54 2.52
CA THR A 309 29.08 5.24 2.34
C THR A 309 28.89 3.75 2.51
N ILE A 310 27.94 3.36 3.35
CA ILE A 310 27.65 1.97 3.71
C ILE A 310 26.16 1.72 3.43
N ASP A 311 25.82 0.61 2.75
CA ASP A 311 24.46 0.27 2.37
C ASP A 311 23.66 -0.48 3.46
N GLY A 312 24.32 -0.87 4.52
CA GLY A 312 23.69 -1.57 5.66
C GLY A 312 22.90 -0.64 6.57
N SER A 313 22.00 -1.22 7.35
CA SER A 313 21.16 -0.49 8.29
C SER A 313 20.86 -1.33 9.53
N ALA A 314 20.86 -0.66 10.70
CA ALA A 314 20.41 -1.26 11.95
C ALA A 314 18.97 -1.76 11.88
N PHE A 315 18.56 -2.62 12.82
CA PHE A 315 17.17 -3.03 12.95
C PHE A 315 16.27 -1.81 13.15
N GLY A 316 15.25 -1.68 12.30
CA GLY A 316 14.24 -0.63 12.37
C GLY A 316 12.85 -1.19 12.63
N SER A 317 12.08 -0.50 13.48
CA SER A 317 10.65 -0.77 13.68
C SER A 317 9.81 -0.01 12.64
N VAL A 318 8.60 -0.49 12.38
CA VAL A 318 7.66 0.19 11.47
C VAL A 318 7.24 1.53 12.09
N THR A 319 7.34 2.60 11.31
CA THR A 319 6.91 3.96 11.69
C THR A 319 5.62 4.37 11.00
N GLY A 320 5.31 3.77 9.85
CA GLY A 320 4.12 4.07 9.09
C GLY A 320 4.00 3.21 7.84
N VAL A 321 2.89 3.41 7.13
CA VAL A 321 2.64 2.78 5.83
C VAL A 321 2.19 3.82 4.83
N THR A 322 2.51 3.61 3.57
CA THR A 322 2.01 4.39 2.44
C THR A 322 1.41 3.47 1.40
N VAL A 323 0.43 3.95 0.66
CA VAL A 323 -0.21 3.18 -0.43
C VAL A 323 -0.01 3.92 -1.74
N SER A 324 0.50 3.22 -2.74
CA SER A 324 0.72 3.76 -4.10
C SER A 324 -0.53 3.56 -4.97
N GLN A 325 -0.59 4.25 -6.11
CA GLN A 325 -1.74 4.19 -7.04
C GLN A 325 -2.02 2.78 -7.58
N ASP A 326 -1.00 1.96 -7.72
CA ASP A 326 -1.08 0.55 -8.12
C ASP A 326 -1.51 -0.40 -6.98
N GLY A 327 -1.89 0.15 -5.82
CA GLY A 327 -2.32 -0.61 -4.65
C GLY A 327 -1.18 -1.19 -3.81
N THR A 328 0.09 -0.88 -4.10
CA THR A 328 1.21 -1.37 -3.31
C THR A 328 1.26 -0.68 -1.95
N VAL A 329 1.18 -1.47 -0.88
CA VAL A 329 1.35 -1.01 0.51
C VAL A 329 2.82 -1.15 0.87
N THR A 330 3.46 -0.03 1.14
CA THR A 330 4.87 0.05 1.52
C THR A 330 4.99 0.42 2.99
N ALA A 331 5.63 -0.44 3.77
CA ALA A 331 6.00 -0.16 5.16
C ALA A 331 7.27 0.70 5.21
N GLN A 332 7.26 1.71 6.04
CA GLN A 332 8.40 2.58 6.33
C GLN A 332 8.97 2.23 7.69
N PHE A 333 10.30 2.13 7.81
CA PHE A 333 10.99 1.74 9.03
C PHE A 333 11.77 2.93 9.62
N SER A 334 11.98 2.91 10.94
CA SER A 334 12.69 3.95 11.68
C SER A 334 14.17 4.10 11.26
N ASN A 335 14.72 3.10 10.58
CA ASN A 335 16.08 3.09 10.03
C ASN A 335 16.16 3.66 8.60
N GLY A 336 15.06 4.22 8.06
CA GLY A 336 14.99 4.78 6.71
C GLY A 336 14.77 3.76 5.60
N LEU A 337 14.70 2.47 5.91
CA LEU A 337 14.33 1.44 4.93
C LEU A 337 12.84 1.48 4.63
N SER A 338 12.49 0.99 3.45
CA SER A 338 11.11 0.73 3.06
C SER A 338 10.97 -0.68 2.47
N GLN A 339 9.79 -1.28 2.59
CA GLN A 339 9.49 -2.58 2.04
C GLN A 339 8.04 -2.67 1.59
N ASN A 340 7.82 -3.19 0.39
CA ASN A 340 6.49 -3.55 -0.09
C ASN A 340 6.02 -4.80 0.65
N VAL A 341 4.86 -4.70 1.31
CA VAL A 341 4.36 -5.76 2.21
C VAL A 341 3.06 -6.36 1.75
N TYR A 342 2.19 -5.56 1.15
CA TYR A 342 0.92 -5.99 0.58
C TYR A 342 0.67 -5.30 -0.74
N LYS A 343 -0.23 -5.90 -1.53
CA LYS A 343 -0.82 -5.27 -2.72
C LYS A 343 -2.33 -5.37 -2.62
N ILE A 344 -3.00 -4.22 -2.66
CA ILE A 344 -4.45 -4.12 -2.57
C ILE A 344 -5.03 -4.36 -3.96
N PRO A 345 -5.81 -5.44 -4.16
CA PRO A 345 -6.51 -5.66 -5.41
C PRO A 345 -7.81 -4.85 -5.46
N LEU A 346 -8.32 -4.66 -6.67
CA LEU A 346 -9.66 -4.16 -6.92
C LEU A 346 -10.53 -5.24 -7.57
N ALA A 347 -11.74 -5.42 -7.05
CA ALA A 347 -12.74 -6.28 -7.66
C ALA A 347 -13.51 -5.50 -8.72
N THR A 348 -13.66 -6.06 -9.92
CA THR A 348 -14.50 -5.54 -10.99
C THR A 348 -15.59 -6.54 -11.35
N PHE A 349 -16.73 -6.05 -11.82
CA PHE A 349 -17.91 -6.85 -12.15
C PHE A 349 -18.36 -6.56 -13.56
N THR A 350 -19.01 -7.55 -14.19
CA THR A 350 -19.61 -7.38 -15.52
C THR A 350 -20.80 -6.44 -15.47
N SER A 351 -21.60 -6.52 -14.42
CA SER A 351 -22.79 -5.68 -14.22
C SER A 351 -22.87 -5.23 -12.74
N PRO A 352 -22.09 -4.19 -12.35
CA PRO A 352 -21.94 -3.79 -10.95
C PRO A 352 -23.24 -3.25 -10.34
N ASP A 353 -24.14 -2.64 -11.11
CA ASP A 353 -25.42 -2.11 -10.62
C ASP A 353 -26.41 -3.22 -10.21
N ASN A 354 -26.09 -4.48 -10.51
CA ASN A 354 -26.85 -5.65 -10.05
C ASN A 354 -26.25 -6.32 -8.80
N LEU A 355 -25.28 -5.70 -8.15
CA LEU A 355 -24.79 -6.12 -6.84
C LEU A 355 -25.88 -5.90 -5.78
N ALA A 356 -25.96 -6.79 -4.80
CA ALA A 356 -26.87 -6.59 -3.67
C ALA A 356 -26.15 -5.81 -2.56
N GLN A 357 -26.77 -4.72 -2.12
CA GLN A 357 -26.28 -3.91 -1.02
C GLN A 357 -26.47 -4.66 0.32
N VAL A 358 -25.49 -4.55 1.19
CA VAL A 358 -25.50 -5.04 2.56
C VAL A 358 -25.10 -3.91 3.52
N ASN A 359 -25.20 -4.14 4.82
CA ASN A 359 -24.88 -3.14 5.82
C ASN A 359 -23.44 -2.63 5.67
N GLY A 360 -23.22 -1.32 5.85
CA GLY A 360 -21.89 -0.71 5.87
C GLY A 360 -21.38 -0.25 4.51
N ASP A 361 -22.29 0.12 3.60
CA ASP A 361 -21.97 0.52 2.21
C ASP A 361 -21.11 -0.51 1.48
N ALA A 362 -21.44 -1.76 1.72
CA ALA A 362 -20.82 -2.90 1.09
C ALA A 362 -21.82 -3.64 0.17
N TYR A 363 -21.27 -4.43 -0.72
CA TYR A 363 -21.99 -5.15 -1.76
C TYR A 363 -21.58 -6.60 -1.79
N ILE A 364 -22.53 -7.48 -2.13
CA ILE A 364 -22.28 -8.89 -2.39
C ILE A 364 -22.67 -9.25 -3.82
N VAL A 365 -22.04 -10.28 -4.34
CA VAL A 365 -22.32 -10.78 -5.69
C VAL A 365 -23.72 -11.37 -5.77
N THR A 366 -24.37 -11.15 -6.91
CA THR A 366 -25.62 -11.79 -7.29
C THR A 366 -25.46 -12.58 -8.59
N ASN A 367 -26.44 -13.39 -8.95
CA ASN A 367 -26.42 -14.10 -10.25
C ASN A 367 -26.39 -13.13 -11.45
N ASN A 368 -26.89 -11.91 -11.28
CA ASN A 368 -27.00 -10.89 -12.34
C ASN A 368 -25.78 -9.97 -12.40
N SER A 369 -25.03 -9.80 -11.29
CA SER A 369 -23.81 -8.99 -11.28
C SER A 369 -22.63 -9.65 -11.97
N GLY A 370 -22.66 -10.97 -12.10
CA GLY A 370 -21.53 -11.79 -12.49
C GLY A 370 -20.57 -12.03 -11.32
N VAL A 371 -19.53 -12.83 -11.57
CA VAL A 371 -18.48 -13.14 -10.60
C VAL A 371 -17.54 -11.96 -10.41
N ALA A 372 -16.94 -11.84 -9.23
CA ALA A 372 -15.90 -10.86 -8.95
C ALA A 372 -14.61 -11.21 -9.72
N ASN A 373 -14.14 -10.29 -10.54
CA ASN A 373 -12.81 -10.37 -11.16
C ASN A 373 -11.85 -9.54 -10.33
N ILE A 374 -10.92 -10.21 -9.64
CA ILE A 374 -9.93 -9.56 -8.79
C ILE A 374 -8.72 -9.17 -9.65
N ASN A 375 -8.49 -7.88 -9.79
CA ASN A 375 -7.47 -7.29 -10.66
C ASN A 375 -6.46 -6.50 -9.83
N LEU A 376 -5.28 -6.28 -10.42
CA LEU A 376 -4.36 -5.27 -9.92
C LEU A 376 -4.97 -3.88 -10.09
N ALA A 377 -4.82 -3.02 -9.10
CA ALA A 377 -5.16 -1.60 -9.25
C ALA A 377 -4.29 -0.96 -10.34
N ASP A 378 -4.82 0.04 -11.03
CA ASP A 378 -4.19 0.74 -12.15
C ASP A 378 -3.80 -0.20 -13.31
N ALA A 379 -4.56 -1.29 -13.50
CA ALA A 379 -4.29 -2.26 -14.55
C ALA A 379 -5.58 -2.75 -15.23
N GLY A 380 -5.57 -2.81 -16.56
CA GLY A 380 -6.69 -3.29 -17.36
C GLY A 380 -7.93 -2.42 -17.23
N SER A 381 -9.04 -3.00 -16.71
CA SER A 381 -10.30 -2.28 -16.47
C SER A 381 -10.43 -1.73 -15.05
N ALA A 382 -9.50 -2.06 -14.15
CA ALA A 382 -9.51 -1.59 -12.77
C ALA A 382 -8.96 -0.16 -12.67
N GLY A 383 -9.59 0.63 -11.83
CA GLY A 383 -9.16 2.00 -11.52
C GLY A 383 -7.88 2.04 -10.66
N ALA A 384 -7.39 3.25 -10.43
CA ALA A 384 -6.24 3.51 -9.56
C ALA A 384 -6.69 3.78 -8.11
N ILE A 385 -5.82 3.46 -7.15
CA ILE A 385 -6.04 3.77 -5.74
C ILE A 385 -5.34 5.08 -5.40
N ASN A 386 -6.06 6.01 -4.80
CA ASN A 386 -5.49 7.24 -4.26
C ASN A 386 -5.44 7.14 -2.73
N SER A 387 -4.27 7.35 -2.16
CA SER A 387 -4.08 7.45 -0.71
C SER A 387 -4.38 8.86 -0.21
N GLN A 388 -4.64 8.98 1.10
CA GLN A 388 -4.99 10.26 1.77
C GLN A 388 -6.23 10.93 1.16
N THR A 389 -7.14 10.12 0.61
CA THR A 389 -8.39 10.56 0.02
C THR A 389 -9.50 9.56 0.33
N LEU A 390 -10.72 10.08 0.44
CA LEU A 390 -11.94 9.29 0.57
C LEU A 390 -12.88 9.63 -0.57
N GLU A 391 -13.69 8.68 -1.00
CA GLU A 391 -14.77 8.94 -1.94
C GLU A 391 -15.96 9.52 -1.20
N GLY A 392 -16.39 10.73 -1.55
CA GLY A 392 -17.60 11.35 -0.98
C GLY A 392 -18.87 10.64 -1.46
N SER A 393 -19.99 10.94 -0.81
CA SER A 393 -21.31 10.54 -1.28
C SER A 393 -21.60 11.12 -2.67
N THR A 394 -22.32 10.38 -3.52
CA THR A 394 -22.79 10.87 -4.83
C THR A 394 -24.03 11.77 -4.72
N VAL A 395 -24.62 11.91 -3.54
CA VAL A 395 -25.86 12.64 -3.29
C VAL A 395 -25.70 14.14 -3.49
N ASP A 396 -26.55 14.73 -4.32
CA ASP A 396 -26.74 16.19 -4.45
C ASP A 396 -27.96 16.64 -3.65
N LEU A 397 -27.74 17.37 -2.55
CA LEU A 397 -28.81 17.84 -1.67
C LEU A 397 -29.85 18.73 -2.37
N ALA A 398 -29.46 19.57 -3.32
CA ALA A 398 -30.40 20.47 -4.01
C ALA A 398 -31.34 19.66 -4.90
N THR A 399 -30.81 18.65 -5.57
CA THR A 399 -31.59 17.70 -6.36
C THR A 399 -32.52 16.90 -5.47
N GLU A 400 -32.03 16.36 -4.35
CA GLU A 400 -32.83 15.53 -3.43
C GLU A 400 -33.95 16.32 -2.75
N PHE A 401 -33.72 17.58 -2.33
CA PHE A 401 -34.81 18.42 -1.82
C PHE A 401 -35.90 18.73 -2.86
N THR A 402 -35.49 18.90 -4.12
CA THR A 402 -36.44 19.10 -5.22
C THR A 402 -37.26 17.81 -5.45
N ASN A 403 -36.60 16.64 -5.44
CA ASN A 403 -37.24 15.34 -5.54
C ASN A 403 -38.20 15.09 -4.38
N LEU A 404 -37.82 15.45 -3.16
CA LEU A 404 -38.63 15.33 -1.98
C LEU A 404 -39.93 16.16 -2.10
N ILE A 405 -39.83 17.43 -2.53
CA ILE A 405 -41.02 18.32 -2.69
C ILE A 405 -41.93 17.77 -3.81
N THR A 406 -41.38 17.33 -4.92
CA THR A 406 -42.16 16.80 -6.06
C THR A 406 -42.86 15.50 -5.68
N THR A 407 -42.16 14.60 -5.00
CA THR A 407 -42.71 13.31 -4.54
C THR A 407 -43.75 13.48 -3.47
N GLN A 408 -43.59 14.43 -2.51
CA GLN A 408 -44.63 14.78 -1.52
C GLN A 408 -45.91 15.30 -2.18
N ARG A 409 -45.78 16.12 -3.24
CA ARG A 409 -46.93 16.61 -4.00
C ARG A 409 -47.63 15.46 -4.75
N ALA A 410 -46.86 14.56 -5.34
CA ALA A 410 -47.37 13.38 -6.03
C ALA A 410 -48.13 12.44 -5.04
N TYR A 411 -47.53 12.18 -3.88
CA TYR A 411 -48.14 11.41 -2.80
C TYR A 411 -49.48 12.01 -2.37
N SER A 412 -49.51 13.33 -2.13
CA SER A 412 -50.75 14.04 -1.75
C SER A 412 -51.81 13.98 -2.85
N ALA A 413 -51.43 14.01 -4.12
CA ALA A 413 -52.37 13.88 -5.23
C ALA A 413 -52.95 12.42 -5.32
N ALA A 414 -52.10 11.41 -5.17
CA ALA A 414 -52.53 10.01 -5.13
C ALA A 414 -53.46 9.72 -3.94
N ALA A 415 -53.18 10.28 -2.76
CA ALA A 415 -54.06 10.19 -1.59
C ALA A 415 -55.45 10.80 -1.82
N ARG A 416 -55.51 11.92 -2.55
CA ARG A 416 -56.80 12.53 -2.92
C ARG A 416 -57.63 11.66 -3.87
N ILE A 417 -56.95 10.95 -4.80
CA ILE A 417 -57.66 10.01 -5.70
C ILE A 417 -58.28 8.90 -4.88
N VAL A 418 -57.58 8.32 -3.90
CA VAL A 418 -58.07 7.27 -3.01
C VAL A 418 -59.29 7.78 -2.19
N THR A 419 -59.14 8.92 -1.54
CA THR A 419 -60.23 9.50 -0.72
C THR A 419 -61.47 9.85 -1.55
N THR A 420 -61.27 10.38 -2.79
CA THR A 420 -62.41 10.69 -3.68
C THR A 420 -63.10 9.40 -4.17
N ALA A 421 -62.34 8.36 -4.47
CA ALA A 421 -62.89 7.04 -4.86
C ALA A 421 -63.69 6.42 -3.70
N ASP A 422 -63.17 6.52 -2.46
CA ASP A 422 -63.83 6.03 -1.27
C ASP A 422 -65.16 6.77 -1.00
N GLN A 423 -65.15 8.09 -1.12
CA GLN A 423 -66.36 8.92 -0.99
C GLN A 423 -67.42 8.57 -2.04
N MET A 424 -67.00 8.29 -3.29
CA MET A 424 -67.91 7.86 -4.33
C MET A 424 -68.47 6.46 -4.07
N LEU A 425 -67.70 5.53 -3.50
CA LEU A 425 -68.18 4.23 -3.06
C LEU A 425 -69.19 4.35 -1.94
N ALA A 426 -68.94 5.16 -0.92
CA ALA A 426 -69.85 5.43 0.18
C ALA A 426 -71.17 6.05 -0.29
N GLN A 427 -71.16 6.93 -1.32
CA GLN A 427 -72.38 7.48 -1.91
C GLN A 427 -73.15 6.41 -2.68
N LEU A 428 -72.45 5.47 -3.35
CA LEU A 428 -73.08 4.41 -4.10
C LEU A 428 -73.80 3.38 -3.18
N GLU A 429 -73.20 3.12 -2.01
CA GLU A 429 -73.77 2.23 -1.00
C GLU A 429 -75.03 2.82 -0.30
N ASN A 430 -75.08 4.16 -0.22
CA ASN A 430 -76.22 4.87 0.37
C ASN A 430 -77.34 5.18 -0.62
N LEU A 431 -77.24 4.74 -1.89
CA LEU A 431 -78.35 4.90 -2.83
C LEU A 431 -79.48 3.96 -2.43
N PRO A 432 -80.71 4.46 -2.22
CA PRO A 432 -81.85 3.59 -1.87
C PRO A 432 -82.11 2.63 -3.02
N THR A 433 -82.09 1.33 -2.71
CA THR A 433 -82.57 0.28 -3.61
C THR A 433 -84.06 0.48 -3.79
N GLN A 434 -84.48 0.96 -4.96
CA GLN A 434 -85.87 0.97 -5.37
C GLN A 434 -86.29 -0.41 -5.90
#